data_8b3fbd098bf5777fde11938d97922bc5
#
_entry.id   8b3fbd098bf5777fde11938d97922bc5
#
_cell.length_a   1.000
_cell.length_b   1.000
_cell.length_c   1.000
_cell.angle_alpha   90.00
_cell.angle_beta   90.00
_cell.angle_gamma   90.00
#
_symmetry.space_group_name_H-M   'P 1'
#
loop_
_entity.id
_entity.type
_entity.pdbx_description
1 polymer ?
#
loop_
_entity_poly.entity_id
_entity_poly.type
_entity_poly.pdbx_seq_one_letter_code
_entity_poly.pdbx_strand_id
1 'polypeptide(L)'
;MTRRPRIGSKIFLGLIYLFLYAPIFIMIAFSFNSSKSRTVWSGFTFDWYRQLFHDEQIISSLTTTIGVSVLAAIVATVAGTFAAIGFYNMRKRWSSFYLAINNIPVMNADIVTGVSLCLLFVSLGTVLKYQLGFGTLLIAHITFNIMFLEKFSQLFG
;
A
#
# COMPACT_ATOMS: atom_id res chain seq x y z
N MET A 1 -36.07 -0.32 1.14
CA MET A 1 -36.48 -1.53 1.93
C MET A 1 -35.21 -2.24 2.39
N THR A 2 -34.71 -1.92 3.56
CA THR A 2 -33.54 -2.57 4.18
C THR A 2 -33.99 -3.90 4.79
N ARG A 3 -33.81 -5.00 4.07
CA ARG A 3 -34.01 -6.35 4.63
C ARG A 3 -33.05 -6.55 5.80
N ARG A 4 -33.56 -6.70 7.02
CA ARG A 4 -32.74 -7.10 8.19
C ARG A 4 -32.01 -8.40 7.84
N PRO A 5 -30.67 -8.43 7.98
CA PRO A 5 -29.91 -9.63 7.62
C PRO A 5 -30.37 -10.80 8.50
N ARG A 6 -30.71 -11.93 7.90
CA ARG A 6 -31.08 -13.16 8.59
C ARG A 6 -29.92 -13.61 9.48
N ILE A 7 -30.21 -14.19 10.64
CA ILE A 7 -29.19 -14.67 11.59
C ILE A 7 -28.15 -15.56 10.89
N GLY A 8 -28.57 -16.43 9.96
CA GLY A 8 -27.66 -17.24 9.15
C GLY A 8 -26.67 -16.44 8.30
N SER A 9 -27.09 -15.27 7.76
CA SER A 9 -26.18 -14.39 7.01
C SER A 9 -25.12 -13.75 7.91
N LYS A 10 -25.45 -13.44 9.17
CA LYS A 10 -24.48 -12.90 10.14
C LYS A 10 -23.46 -13.96 10.57
N ILE A 11 -23.91 -15.19 10.78
CA ILE A 11 -23.03 -16.32 11.12
C ILE A 11 -22.08 -16.60 9.95
N PHE A 12 -22.60 -16.66 8.74
CA PHE A 12 -21.78 -16.88 7.54
C PHE A 12 -20.73 -15.80 7.35
N LEU A 13 -21.11 -14.52 7.48
CA LEU A 13 -20.17 -13.41 7.45
C LEU A 13 -19.11 -13.50 8.57
N GLY A 14 -19.53 -13.86 9.79
CA GLY A 14 -18.62 -14.05 10.91
C GLY A 14 -17.58 -15.14 10.65
N LEU A 15 -17.99 -16.27 10.04
CA LEU A 15 -17.08 -17.35 9.65
C LEU A 15 -16.09 -16.92 8.57
N ILE A 16 -16.55 -16.16 7.57
CA ILE A 16 -15.65 -15.61 6.54
C ILE A 16 -14.61 -14.70 7.18
N TYR A 17 -15.02 -13.75 8.03
CA TYR A 17 -14.10 -12.88 8.73
C TYR A 17 -13.11 -13.65 9.61
N LEU A 18 -13.61 -14.63 10.38
CA LEU A 18 -12.76 -15.49 11.19
C LEU A 18 -11.70 -16.19 10.34
N PHE A 19 -12.09 -16.76 9.20
CA PHE A 19 -11.17 -17.44 8.30
C PHE A 19 -10.15 -16.50 7.66
N LEU A 20 -10.57 -15.29 7.27
CA LEU A 20 -9.68 -14.28 6.69
C LEU A 20 -8.69 -13.72 7.71
N TYR A 21 -9.14 -13.50 8.94
CA TYR A 21 -8.29 -12.92 9.98
C TYR A 21 -7.53 -13.97 10.82
N ALA A 22 -7.90 -15.25 10.76
CA ALA A 22 -7.23 -16.32 11.49
C ALA A 22 -5.70 -16.35 11.29
N PRO A 23 -5.17 -16.25 10.05
CA PRO A 23 -3.71 -16.21 9.84
C PRO A 23 -3.05 -15.03 10.56
N ILE A 24 -3.72 -13.87 10.59
CA ILE A 24 -3.21 -12.66 11.25
C ILE A 24 -3.16 -12.87 12.77
N PHE A 25 -4.22 -13.42 13.38
CA PHE A 25 -4.23 -13.74 14.81
C PHE A 25 -3.18 -14.77 15.18
N ILE A 26 -2.98 -15.79 14.33
CA ILE A 26 -1.91 -16.78 14.52
C ILE A 26 -0.54 -16.09 14.47
N MET A 27 -0.28 -15.22 13.50
CA MET A 27 0.97 -14.48 13.42
C MET A 27 1.19 -13.57 14.63
N ILE A 28 0.16 -12.89 15.12
CA ILE A 28 0.22 -12.07 16.34
C ILE A 28 0.59 -12.96 17.54
N ALA A 29 -0.06 -14.12 17.71
CA ALA A 29 0.26 -15.04 18.79
C ALA A 29 1.71 -15.54 18.71
N PHE A 30 2.17 -15.98 17.54
CA PHE A 30 3.54 -16.45 17.33
C PHE A 30 4.60 -15.33 17.41
N SER A 31 4.21 -14.07 17.30
CA SER A 31 5.10 -12.93 17.56
C SER A 31 5.63 -12.88 19.00
N PHE A 32 4.92 -13.50 19.93
CA PHE A 32 5.35 -13.65 21.35
C PHE A 32 6.04 -14.98 21.63
N ASN A 33 6.27 -15.83 20.62
CA ASN A 33 6.93 -17.11 20.80
C ASN A 33 8.44 -16.92 21.03
N SER A 34 9.00 -17.57 22.04
CA SER A 34 10.44 -17.51 22.35
C SER A 34 11.32 -18.19 21.29
N SER A 35 10.76 -19.12 20.50
CA SER A 35 11.46 -19.75 19.39
C SER A 35 11.35 -18.95 18.11
N LYS A 36 12.40 -18.96 17.27
CA LYS A 36 12.35 -18.47 15.88
C LYS A 36 11.45 -19.30 14.97
N SER A 37 11.06 -20.48 15.42
CA SER A 37 10.17 -21.37 14.66
C SER A 37 8.73 -20.80 14.65
N ARG A 38 8.09 -20.81 13.49
CA ARG A 38 6.69 -20.41 13.32
C ARG A 38 5.70 -21.57 13.51
N THR A 39 6.21 -22.76 13.79
CA THR A 39 5.40 -23.99 13.87
C THR A 39 5.41 -24.60 15.28
N VAL A 40 6.40 -24.28 16.10
CA VAL A 40 6.55 -24.84 17.44
C VAL A 40 6.49 -23.70 18.45
N TRP A 41 5.57 -23.83 19.42
CA TRP A 41 5.46 -22.91 20.54
C TRP A 41 6.43 -23.34 21.65
N SER A 42 7.40 -22.48 21.98
CA SER A 42 8.45 -22.77 22.99
C SER A 42 8.35 -21.93 24.25
N GLY A 43 7.34 -21.05 24.33
CA GLY A 43 7.15 -20.19 25.49
C GLY A 43 6.84 -18.74 25.08
N PHE A 44 6.45 -17.94 26.05
CA PHE A 44 6.08 -16.55 25.85
C PHE A 44 7.27 -15.62 26.14
N THR A 45 7.56 -14.68 25.24
CA THR A 45 8.63 -13.70 25.39
C THR A 45 8.30 -12.35 24.75
N PHE A 46 8.90 -11.29 25.28
CA PHE A 46 8.94 -9.96 24.67
C PHE A 46 10.33 -9.58 24.11
N ASP A 47 11.28 -10.51 24.15
CA ASP A 47 12.66 -10.22 23.76
C ASP A 47 12.79 -9.74 22.31
N TRP A 48 11.95 -10.25 21.42
CA TRP A 48 11.93 -9.82 20.02
C TRP A 48 11.56 -8.34 19.86
N TYR A 49 10.60 -7.85 20.66
CA TYR A 49 10.21 -6.45 20.65
C TYR A 49 11.31 -5.57 21.26
N ARG A 50 11.96 -6.06 22.29
CA ARG A 50 13.10 -5.35 22.89
C ARG A 50 14.27 -5.25 21.91
N GLN A 51 14.62 -6.34 21.21
CA GLN A 51 15.65 -6.34 20.17
C GLN A 51 15.30 -5.42 19.01
N LEU A 52 14.04 -5.42 18.56
CA LEU A 52 13.55 -4.56 17.49
C LEU A 52 13.85 -3.07 17.75
N PHE A 53 13.63 -2.60 18.95
CA PHE A 53 13.89 -1.19 19.32
C PHE A 53 15.38 -0.86 19.51
N HIS A 54 16.25 -1.86 19.56
CA HIS A 54 17.70 -1.68 19.64
C HIS A 54 18.43 -1.96 18.33
N ASP A 55 17.72 -2.43 17.32
CA ASP A 55 18.27 -2.69 15.99
C ASP A 55 18.26 -1.41 15.14
N GLU A 56 19.44 -0.81 15.00
CA GLU A 56 19.62 0.44 14.25
C GLU A 56 19.16 0.32 12.80
N GLN A 57 19.34 -0.84 12.19
CA GLN A 57 18.93 -1.06 10.78
C GLN A 57 17.41 -1.04 10.65
N ILE A 58 16.71 -1.65 11.59
CA ILE A 58 15.24 -1.67 11.60
C ILE A 58 14.70 -0.27 11.88
N ILE A 59 15.25 0.44 12.84
CA ILE A 59 14.83 1.82 13.18
C ILE A 59 15.11 2.77 12.01
N SER A 60 16.26 2.67 11.36
CA SER A 60 16.59 3.47 10.18
C SER A 60 15.62 3.18 9.01
N SER A 61 15.31 1.90 8.78
CA SER A 61 14.34 1.51 7.75
C SER A 61 12.93 2.02 8.07
N LEU A 62 12.52 1.96 9.33
CA LEU A 62 11.22 2.45 9.79
C LEU A 62 11.10 3.97 9.60
N THR A 63 12.10 4.73 10.03
CA THR A 63 12.12 6.19 9.88
C THR A 63 12.11 6.60 8.41
N THR A 64 12.87 5.92 7.57
CA THR A 64 12.86 6.13 6.12
C THR A 64 11.49 5.85 5.53
N THR A 65 10.87 4.74 5.90
CA THR A 65 9.54 4.34 5.40
C THR A 65 8.47 5.35 5.81
N ILE A 66 8.46 5.77 7.07
CA ILE A 66 7.51 6.79 7.56
C ILE A 66 7.76 8.12 6.84
N GLY A 67 9.02 8.54 6.73
CA GLY A 67 9.38 9.79 6.05
C GLY A 67 8.94 9.81 4.59
N VAL A 68 9.22 8.74 3.84
CA VAL A 68 8.77 8.58 2.45
C VAL A 68 7.25 8.60 2.36
N SER A 69 6.56 7.86 3.23
CA SER A 69 5.09 7.74 3.19
C SER A 69 4.40 9.08 3.45
N VAL A 70 4.85 9.83 4.47
CA VAL A 70 4.29 11.15 4.79
C VAL A 70 4.57 12.15 3.66
N LEU A 71 5.80 12.19 3.15
CA LEU A 71 6.17 13.09 2.08
C LEU A 71 5.42 12.76 0.79
N ALA A 72 5.33 11.49 0.43
CA ALA A 72 4.57 11.01 -0.72
C ALA A 72 3.09 11.35 -0.60
N ALA A 73 2.49 11.18 0.59
CA ALA A 73 1.09 11.52 0.82
C ALA A 73 0.81 13.01 0.63
N ILE A 74 1.67 13.89 1.16
CA ILE A 74 1.53 15.34 1.00
C ILE A 74 1.64 15.71 -0.48
N VAL A 75 2.70 15.27 -1.16
CA VAL A 75 2.92 15.61 -2.57
C VAL A 75 1.81 15.05 -3.46
N ALA A 76 1.41 13.80 -3.24
CA ALA A 76 0.34 13.17 -4.00
C ALA A 76 -1.01 13.86 -3.78
N THR A 77 -1.33 14.27 -2.55
CA THR A 77 -2.57 15.01 -2.25
C THR A 77 -2.62 16.34 -2.97
N VAL A 78 -1.53 17.12 -2.92
CA VAL A 78 -1.44 18.41 -3.61
C VAL A 78 -1.56 18.20 -5.13
N ALA A 79 -0.75 17.30 -5.69
CA ALA A 79 -0.74 17.03 -7.12
C ALA A 79 -2.08 16.45 -7.60
N GLY A 80 -2.68 15.52 -6.85
CA GLY A 80 -3.98 14.94 -7.18
C GLY A 80 -5.13 15.97 -7.11
N THR A 81 -5.06 16.90 -6.17
CA THR A 81 -6.04 18.01 -6.10
C THR A 81 -5.95 18.91 -7.32
N PHE A 82 -4.75 19.31 -7.72
CA PHE A 82 -4.56 20.10 -8.94
C PHE A 82 -4.97 19.33 -10.20
N ALA A 83 -4.65 18.04 -10.27
CA ALA A 83 -5.09 17.19 -11.36
C ALA A 83 -6.62 17.10 -11.43
N ALA A 84 -7.30 16.91 -10.31
CA ALA A 84 -8.78 16.85 -10.25
C ALA A 84 -9.42 18.15 -10.74
N ILE A 85 -8.91 19.32 -10.34
CA ILE A 85 -9.37 20.64 -10.83
C ILE A 85 -9.11 20.77 -12.34
N GLY A 86 -7.94 20.31 -12.81
CA GLY A 86 -7.60 20.29 -14.21
C GLY A 86 -8.56 19.43 -15.05
N PHE A 87 -8.92 18.24 -14.56
CA PHE A 87 -9.88 17.35 -15.22
C PHE A 87 -11.29 17.93 -15.29
N TYR A 88 -11.74 18.61 -14.25
CA TYR A 88 -13.05 19.26 -14.25
C TYR A 88 -13.20 20.28 -15.37
N ASN A 89 -12.13 21.01 -15.71
CA ASN A 89 -12.11 22.02 -16.77
C ASN A 89 -11.74 21.46 -18.17
N MET A 90 -11.44 20.16 -18.28
CA MET A 90 -10.96 19.56 -19.51
C MET A 90 -12.12 19.15 -20.44
N ARG A 91 -11.89 19.21 -21.76
CA ARG A 91 -12.86 18.74 -22.75
C ARG A 91 -13.12 17.25 -22.56
N LYS A 92 -14.39 16.82 -22.61
CA LYS A 92 -14.86 15.44 -22.34
C LYS A 92 -14.07 14.36 -23.10
N ARG A 93 -13.61 14.63 -24.32
CA ARG A 93 -12.82 13.70 -25.14
C ARG A 93 -11.45 13.41 -24.54
N TRP A 94 -10.76 14.41 -24.02
CA TRP A 94 -9.46 14.26 -23.38
C TRP A 94 -9.59 13.63 -21.99
N SER A 95 -10.60 14.01 -21.25
CA SER A 95 -10.92 13.41 -19.95
C SER A 95 -11.13 11.89 -20.10
N SER A 96 -11.95 11.44 -21.08
CA SER A 96 -12.17 10.00 -21.30
C SER A 96 -10.90 9.23 -21.67
N PHE A 97 -9.99 9.84 -22.43
CA PHE A 97 -8.71 9.24 -22.80
C PHE A 97 -7.79 9.06 -21.58
N TYR A 98 -7.66 10.10 -20.75
CA TYR A 98 -6.89 10.02 -19.51
C TYR A 98 -7.46 9.01 -18.53
N LEU A 99 -8.79 8.95 -18.39
CA LEU A 99 -9.47 7.96 -17.56
C LEU A 99 -9.21 6.53 -18.02
N ALA A 100 -9.20 6.29 -19.33
CA ALA A 100 -8.89 4.97 -19.88
C ALA A 100 -7.44 4.56 -19.55
N ILE A 101 -6.47 5.45 -19.68
CA ILE A 101 -5.05 5.19 -19.35
C ILE A 101 -4.88 4.96 -17.85
N ASN A 102 -5.51 5.77 -17.01
CA ASN A 102 -5.38 5.68 -15.56
C ASN A 102 -6.06 4.42 -14.98
N ASN A 103 -7.03 3.86 -15.68
CA ASN A 103 -7.66 2.60 -15.27
C ASN A 103 -6.76 1.36 -15.48
N ILE A 104 -5.77 1.41 -16.36
CA ILE A 104 -4.89 0.28 -16.65
C ILE A 104 -4.12 -0.19 -15.40
N PRO A 105 -3.38 0.68 -14.67
CA PRO A 105 -2.65 0.27 -13.47
C PRO A 105 -3.56 -0.17 -12.32
N VAL A 106 -4.74 0.40 -12.21
CA VAL A 106 -5.70 0.08 -11.14
C VAL A 106 -6.32 -1.31 -11.30
N MET A 107 -6.38 -1.83 -12.53
CA MET A 107 -6.84 -3.20 -12.82
C MET A 107 -5.74 -4.24 -12.60
N ASN A 108 -4.48 -3.82 -12.56
CA ASN A 108 -3.35 -4.71 -12.32
C ASN A 108 -3.18 -4.97 -10.81
N ALA A 109 -2.67 -6.16 -10.49
CA ALA A 109 -2.30 -6.46 -9.11
C ALA A 109 -1.17 -5.52 -8.65
N ASP A 110 -1.24 -5.02 -7.43
CA ASP A 110 -0.27 -4.10 -6.83
C ASP A 110 1.17 -4.59 -6.96
N ILE A 111 1.37 -5.92 -6.86
CA ILE A 111 2.67 -6.57 -7.04
C ILE A 111 3.21 -6.34 -8.44
N VAL A 112 2.38 -6.48 -9.49
CA VAL A 112 2.79 -6.29 -10.88
C VAL A 112 3.21 -4.84 -11.13
N THR A 113 2.45 -3.89 -10.62
CA THR A 113 2.78 -2.47 -10.72
C THR A 113 4.07 -2.14 -9.97
N GLY A 114 4.24 -2.66 -8.75
CA GLY A 114 5.45 -2.46 -7.96
C GLY A 114 6.70 -3.04 -8.63
N VAL A 115 6.64 -4.27 -9.14
CA VAL A 115 7.74 -4.91 -9.86
C VAL A 115 8.06 -4.15 -11.16
N SER A 116 7.06 -3.71 -11.90
CA SER A 116 7.24 -2.95 -13.14
C SER A 116 7.93 -1.61 -12.90
N LEU A 117 7.53 -0.88 -11.86
CA LEU A 117 8.21 0.36 -11.45
C LEU A 117 9.65 0.11 -11.00
N CYS A 118 9.87 -0.96 -10.23
CA CYS A 118 11.22 -1.34 -9.82
C CYS A 118 12.12 -1.62 -11.02
N LEU A 119 11.67 -2.42 -11.98
CA LEU A 119 12.42 -2.72 -13.22
C LEU A 119 12.66 -1.46 -14.05
N LEU A 120 11.68 -0.58 -14.15
CA LEU A 120 11.82 0.70 -14.84
C LEU A 120 12.93 1.55 -14.20
N PHE A 121 12.94 1.69 -12.87
CA PHE A 121 13.95 2.47 -12.16
C PHE A 121 15.34 1.84 -12.24
N VAL A 122 15.45 0.50 -12.17
CA VAL A 122 16.72 -0.21 -12.37
C VAL A 122 17.25 0.03 -13.79
N SER A 123 16.40 -0.12 -14.79
CA SER A 123 16.76 0.12 -16.18
C SER A 123 17.22 1.56 -16.44
N LEU A 124 16.43 2.54 -15.96
CA LEU A 124 16.80 3.95 -16.04
C LEU A 124 18.07 4.27 -15.26
N GLY A 125 18.23 3.68 -14.07
CA GLY A 125 19.43 3.85 -13.24
C GLY A 125 20.69 3.36 -13.95
N THR A 126 20.60 2.24 -14.67
CA THR A 126 21.71 1.70 -15.46
C THR A 126 22.08 2.65 -16.60
N VAL A 127 21.10 3.22 -17.31
CA VAL A 127 21.31 4.14 -18.43
C VAL A 127 21.81 5.50 -17.95
N LEU A 128 21.19 6.05 -16.90
CA LEU A 128 21.48 7.39 -16.38
C LEU A 128 22.57 7.39 -15.30
N LYS A 129 23.15 6.24 -14.96
CA LYS A 129 24.20 6.05 -13.95
C LYS A 129 23.84 6.62 -12.57
N TYR A 130 22.59 6.51 -12.15
CA TYR A 130 22.20 6.86 -10.79
C TYR A 130 21.85 5.60 -9.98
N GLN A 131 22.02 5.68 -8.66
CA GLN A 131 21.70 4.59 -7.74
C GLN A 131 20.24 4.70 -7.25
N LEU A 132 19.60 3.54 -7.09
CA LEU A 132 18.31 3.43 -6.43
C LEU A 132 18.43 3.89 -4.98
N GLY A 133 17.52 4.73 -4.52
CA GLY A 133 17.56 5.27 -3.18
C GLY A 133 16.26 5.93 -2.78
N PHE A 134 16.33 6.81 -1.78
CA PHE A 134 15.18 7.54 -1.25
C PHE A 134 14.35 8.24 -2.34
N GLY A 135 15.00 8.89 -3.31
CA GLY A 135 14.32 9.62 -4.39
C GLY A 135 13.49 8.71 -5.30
N THR A 136 14.03 7.56 -5.71
CA THR A 136 13.31 6.60 -6.55
C THR A 136 12.13 5.97 -5.81
N LEU A 137 12.30 5.68 -4.52
CA LEU A 137 11.26 5.17 -3.64
C LEU A 137 10.14 6.21 -3.47
N LEU A 138 10.50 7.46 -3.27
CA LEU A 138 9.55 8.57 -3.13
C LEU A 138 8.73 8.75 -4.42
N ILE A 139 9.38 8.78 -5.59
CA ILE A 139 8.69 8.91 -6.88
C ILE A 139 7.73 7.74 -7.11
N ALA A 140 8.14 6.50 -6.80
CA ALA A 140 7.29 5.32 -6.91
C ALA A 140 6.03 5.47 -6.04
N HIS A 141 6.17 5.89 -4.79
CA HIS A 141 5.05 6.08 -3.87
C HIS A 141 4.13 7.22 -4.29
N ILE A 142 4.68 8.34 -4.78
CA ILE A 142 3.88 9.46 -5.29
C ILE A 142 3.07 9.00 -6.50
N THR A 143 3.69 8.31 -7.45
CA THR A 143 3.01 7.81 -8.65
C THR A 143 1.84 6.88 -8.29
N PHE A 144 2.07 5.97 -7.35
CA PHE A 144 1.06 5.03 -6.88
C PHE A 144 -0.12 5.77 -6.20
N ASN A 145 0.18 6.70 -5.32
CA ASN A 145 -0.84 7.46 -4.59
C ASN A 145 -1.67 8.40 -5.49
N ILE A 146 -1.08 9.01 -6.52
CA ILE A 146 -1.81 9.87 -7.46
C ILE A 146 -2.88 9.07 -8.20
N MET A 147 -2.58 7.84 -8.63
CA MET A 147 -3.55 6.98 -9.32
C MET A 147 -4.79 6.70 -8.46
N PHE A 148 -4.61 6.50 -7.16
CA PHE A 148 -5.73 6.29 -6.23
C PHE A 148 -6.55 7.56 -5.98
N LEU A 149 -5.90 8.71 -5.85
CA LEU A 149 -6.56 9.99 -5.60
C LEU A 149 -7.44 10.44 -6.77
N GLU A 150 -6.99 10.25 -8.00
CA GLU A 150 -7.80 10.53 -9.19
C GLU A 150 -9.06 9.68 -9.23
N LYS A 151 -8.97 8.40 -8.87
CA LYS A 151 -10.13 7.50 -8.84
C LYS A 151 -11.14 7.92 -7.76
N PHE A 152 -10.65 8.35 -6.61
CA PHE A 152 -11.50 8.86 -5.54
C PHE A 152 -12.24 10.14 -5.97
N SER A 153 -11.55 11.06 -6.64
CA SER A 153 -12.14 12.27 -7.19
C SER A 153 -13.27 12.01 -8.20
N GLN A 154 -13.17 10.95 -9.01
CA GLN A 154 -14.20 10.56 -9.97
C GLN A 154 -15.46 9.97 -9.34
N LEU A 155 -15.34 9.42 -8.13
CA LEU A 155 -16.47 8.84 -7.42
C LEU A 155 -17.39 9.93 -6.81
N PHE A 156 -16.86 11.12 -6.60
CA PHE A 156 -17.55 12.25 -5.94
C PHE A 156 -17.81 13.46 -6.86
N GLY A 157 -17.41 13.42 -8.12
CA GLY A 157 -17.65 14.43 -9.15
C GLY A 157 -18.62 13.95 -10.21
#